data_156a3a55adda285456fb064bb0765df7
#
_entry.id   156a3a55adda285456fb064bb0765df7
#
_cell.length_a   1.000
_cell.length_b   1.000
_cell.length_c   1.000
_cell.angle_alpha   90.00
_cell.angle_beta   90.00
_cell.angle_gamma   90.00
#
_symmetry.space_group_name_H-M   'P 1'
#
loop_
_entity.id
_entity.type
_entity.pdbx_description
1 polymer ?
#
loop_
_entity_poly.entity_id
_entity_poly.type
_entity_poly.pdbx_seq_one_letter_code
_entity_poly.pdbx_strand_id
1 'polypeptide(L)'
;MPQDPRAPAGDFWTRVRALPTLGLGVSTEYGAAAAPGALDPRALRLAHGCADFLEVGVELSRGLDPAALAWAAEGWPTTYHFLDVNLDDPADLDDGWLSGLRALTAQLRPAWLCGDAGLWHFGRRDRGHMLLLPPILIPEAIAPMAAGLRALRAATGLEVLPENPPGAAFVGPMHLLDFFGQLAEAADTGLLIDCAHLWMFQRARGLHPLEALDRLPLDRVIELHIAGGRPTEHEGLGLIEDDHGIEVLPETWQIAEHIAARSPNLKAVIIECERNSIEAALPLYAECRARLGAHLPRAEAP
;
A
#
# COMPACT_ATOMS: atom_id res chain seq x y z
N MET A 1 30.23 10.98 1.65
CA MET A 1 29.32 11.26 2.76
C MET A 1 29.35 10.07 3.70
N PRO A 2 29.44 10.21 5.03
CA PRO A 2 29.29 9.08 5.93
C PRO A 2 27.87 8.51 5.75
N GLN A 3 27.75 7.20 5.63
CA GLN A 3 26.45 6.53 5.61
C GLN A 3 25.76 6.80 6.97
N ASP A 4 24.48 7.20 6.93
CA ASP A 4 23.67 7.29 8.15
C ASP A 4 23.59 5.88 8.76
N PRO A 5 24.01 5.70 10.03
CA PRO A 5 24.01 4.39 10.68
C PRO A 5 22.61 3.77 10.83
N ARG A 6 21.55 4.49 10.46
CA ARG A 6 20.16 4.04 10.49
C ARG A 6 19.65 3.49 9.18
N ALA A 7 20.33 3.73 8.05
CA ALA A 7 19.93 3.16 6.78
C ALA A 7 20.09 1.63 6.81
N PRO A 8 19.05 0.86 6.39
CA PRO A 8 19.18 -0.60 6.33
C PRO A 8 20.34 -0.97 5.44
N ALA A 9 21.24 -1.79 5.98
CA ALA A 9 22.47 -2.17 5.29
C ALA A 9 22.18 -3.18 4.17
N GLY A 10 22.89 -3.06 3.06
CA GLY A 10 22.82 -4.00 1.95
C GLY A 10 21.88 -3.59 0.81
N ASP A 11 21.85 -4.41 -0.23
CA ASP A 11 20.93 -4.29 -1.35
C ASP A 11 19.50 -4.74 -0.99
N PHE A 12 18.56 -4.50 -1.89
CA PHE A 12 17.16 -4.93 -1.71
C PHE A 12 17.06 -6.42 -1.32
N TRP A 13 17.82 -7.30 -1.96
CA TRP A 13 17.75 -8.74 -1.70
C TRP A 13 18.20 -9.14 -0.30
N THR A 14 19.10 -8.38 0.26
CA THR A 14 19.53 -8.55 1.67
C THR A 14 18.46 -8.05 2.62
N ARG A 15 17.87 -6.88 2.31
CA ARG A 15 16.85 -6.26 3.15
C ARG A 15 15.55 -7.05 3.16
N VAL A 16 15.07 -7.50 1.98
CA VAL A 16 13.80 -8.25 1.89
C VAL A 16 13.84 -9.59 2.64
N ARG A 17 15.02 -10.23 2.67
CA ARG A 17 15.15 -11.46 3.48
C ARG A 17 15.03 -11.23 4.97
N ALA A 18 15.32 -10.03 5.45
CA ALA A 18 15.19 -9.65 6.85
C ALA A 18 13.79 -9.17 7.24
N LEU A 19 12.92 -8.88 6.26
CA LEU A 19 11.54 -8.48 6.53
C LEU A 19 10.75 -9.68 7.08
N PRO A 20 9.94 -9.46 8.14
CA PRO A 20 9.04 -10.50 8.65
C PRO A 20 7.94 -10.84 7.62
N THR A 21 7.41 -12.04 7.71
CA THR A 21 6.18 -12.40 6.98
C THR A 21 4.97 -12.10 7.85
N LEU A 22 4.10 -11.20 7.39
CA LEU A 22 3.01 -10.66 8.19
C LEU A 22 1.67 -11.42 8.02
N GLY A 23 1.47 -12.08 6.88
CA GLY A 23 0.23 -12.84 6.65
C GLY A 23 -0.88 -12.03 6.01
N LEU A 24 -2.12 -12.22 6.48
CA LEU A 24 -3.32 -11.54 6.01
C LEU A 24 -3.73 -10.44 6.99
N GLY A 25 -3.70 -9.20 6.56
CA GLY A 25 -3.97 -8.03 7.37
C GLY A 25 -5.28 -7.32 7.05
N VAL A 26 -5.47 -6.23 7.76
CA VAL A 26 -6.56 -5.27 7.57
C VAL A 26 -6.00 -3.86 7.61
N SER A 27 -6.52 -2.96 6.77
CA SER A 27 -6.19 -1.54 6.81
C SER A 27 -7.04 -0.78 7.82
N THR A 28 -6.52 0.37 8.27
CA THR A 28 -7.32 1.44 8.87
C THR A 28 -7.11 2.70 8.03
N GLU A 29 -8.20 3.34 7.67
CA GLU A 29 -8.15 4.59 6.90
C GLU A 29 -8.13 5.79 7.86
N TYR A 30 -7.26 6.76 7.57
CA TYR A 30 -7.18 8.09 8.22
C TYR A 30 -6.85 8.11 9.72
N GLY A 31 -6.57 6.99 10.36
CA GLY A 31 -6.20 6.95 11.79
C GLY A 31 -7.18 7.62 12.75
N ALA A 32 -8.30 8.12 12.25
CA ALA A 32 -9.35 8.72 13.06
C ALA A 32 -10.24 7.62 13.66
N ALA A 33 -10.88 7.93 14.79
CA ALA A 33 -11.87 7.03 15.37
C ALA A 33 -12.80 6.52 14.30
N ALA A 34 -12.87 5.20 14.16
CA ALA A 34 -13.68 4.54 13.15
C ALA A 34 -15.09 5.14 13.10
N ALA A 35 -15.62 5.37 11.92
CA ALA A 35 -17.01 5.78 11.76
C ALA A 35 -17.91 4.77 12.50
N PRO A 36 -19.03 5.19 13.09
CA PRO A 36 -19.93 4.26 13.76
C PRO A 36 -20.31 3.10 12.85
N GLY A 37 -19.98 1.87 13.26
CA GLY A 37 -20.23 0.65 12.49
C GLY A 37 -19.10 0.24 11.55
N ALA A 38 -17.99 0.98 11.49
CA ALA A 38 -16.78 0.57 10.79
C ALA A 38 -16.11 -0.62 11.50
N LEU A 39 -15.25 -1.32 10.75
CA LEU A 39 -14.55 -2.51 11.22
C LEU A 39 -13.61 -2.17 12.38
N ASP A 40 -13.73 -2.91 13.49
CA ASP A 40 -12.77 -2.89 14.60
C ASP A 40 -11.67 -3.95 14.35
N PRO A 41 -10.42 -3.57 14.05
CA PRO A 41 -9.34 -4.50 13.77
C PRO A 41 -9.04 -5.44 14.94
N ARG A 42 -9.14 -4.96 16.19
CA ARG A 42 -8.88 -5.79 17.37
C ARG A 42 -9.96 -6.87 17.55
N ALA A 43 -11.22 -6.48 17.38
CA ALA A 43 -12.32 -7.44 17.42
C ALA A 43 -12.21 -8.48 16.29
N LEU A 44 -11.85 -8.04 15.08
CA LEU A 44 -11.59 -8.95 13.95
C LEU A 44 -10.50 -9.97 14.28
N ARG A 45 -9.39 -9.54 14.89
CA ARG A 45 -8.31 -10.43 15.31
C ARG A 45 -8.72 -11.35 16.45
N LEU A 46 -9.21 -10.80 17.55
CA LEU A 46 -9.43 -11.54 18.80
C LEU A 46 -10.62 -12.48 18.74
N ALA A 47 -11.73 -12.04 18.13
CA ALA A 47 -12.95 -12.84 18.06
C ALA A 47 -12.99 -13.79 16.86
N HIS A 48 -12.33 -13.44 15.75
CA HIS A 48 -12.47 -14.15 14.49
C HIS A 48 -11.14 -14.71 13.93
N GLY A 49 -9.97 -14.29 14.45
CA GLY A 49 -8.67 -14.76 13.99
C GLY A 49 -8.38 -14.40 12.52
N CYS A 50 -8.94 -13.27 12.05
CA CYS A 50 -8.90 -12.91 10.64
C CYS A 50 -7.77 -11.94 10.28
N ALA A 51 -7.29 -11.10 11.21
CA ALA A 51 -6.24 -10.13 10.95
C ALA A 51 -4.93 -10.55 11.65
N ASP A 52 -3.89 -10.83 10.87
CA ASP A 52 -2.56 -11.16 11.39
C ASP A 52 -1.75 -9.90 11.71
N PHE A 53 -1.97 -8.81 10.96
CA PHE A 53 -1.34 -7.51 11.16
C PHE A 53 -2.31 -6.38 10.81
N LEU A 54 -1.93 -5.16 11.18
CA LEU A 54 -2.67 -3.93 10.92
C LEU A 54 -1.85 -2.99 10.07
N GLU A 55 -2.40 -2.56 8.96
CA GLU A 55 -1.89 -1.41 8.24
C GLU A 55 -2.56 -0.13 8.73
N VAL A 56 -1.75 0.87 9.07
CA VAL A 56 -2.23 2.16 9.57
C VAL A 56 -2.05 3.22 8.50
N GLY A 57 -3.14 3.56 7.82
CA GLY A 57 -3.22 4.64 6.84
C GLY A 57 -3.62 5.95 7.51
N VAL A 58 -2.69 6.89 7.63
CA VAL A 58 -2.95 8.17 8.26
C VAL A 58 -2.03 9.27 7.74
N GLU A 59 -2.61 10.48 7.55
CA GLU A 59 -1.81 11.69 7.41
C GLU A 59 -1.03 11.97 8.70
N LEU A 60 0.25 12.28 8.57
CA LEU A 60 1.12 12.49 9.71
C LEU A 60 0.57 13.54 10.70
N SER A 61 -0.08 14.58 10.19
CA SER A 61 -0.65 15.66 10.99
C SER A 61 -1.80 15.23 11.91
N ARG A 62 -2.49 14.13 11.60
CA ARG A 62 -3.60 13.59 12.40
C ARG A 62 -3.12 12.70 13.54
N GLY A 63 -1.92 12.10 13.41
CA GLY A 63 -1.39 11.16 14.40
C GLY A 63 -2.15 9.84 14.46
N LEU A 64 -1.72 8.96 15.36
CA LEU A 64 -2.31 7.63 15.54
C LEU A 64 -3.59 7.69 16.37
N ASP A 65 -4.61 6.96 15.93
CA ASP A 65 -5.84 6.79 16.71
C ASP A 65 -5.65 5.81 17.89
N PRO A 66 -6.59 5.78 18.85
CA PRO A 66 -6.52 4.89 20.00
C PRO A 66 -6.50 3.40 19.64
N ALA A 67 -7.13 2.98 18.52
CA ALA A 67 -7.16 1.58 18.10
C ALA A 67 -5.80 1.15 17.56
N ALA A 68 -5.14 1.99 16.73
CA ALA A 68 -3.79 1.74 16.25
C ALA A 68 -2.77 1.71 17.40
N LEU A 69 -2.87 2.63 18.36
CA LEU A 69 -2.02 2.64 19.56
C LEU A 69 -2.23 1.41 20.42
N ALA A 70 -3.46 0.98 20.62
CA ALA A 70 -3.78 -0.22 21.38
C ALA A 70 -3.26 -1.49 20.68
N TRP A 71 -3.36 -1.56 19.35
CA TRP A 71 -2.78 -2.66 18.56
C TRP A 71 -1.26 -2.74 18.73
N ALA A 72 -0.57 -1.61 18.57
CA ALA A 72 0.88 -1.53 18.74
C ALA A 72 1.33 -1.84 20.18
N ALA A 73 0.53 -1.48 21.20
CA ALA A 73 0.82 -1.78 22.60
C ALA A 73 0.76 -3.27 22.93
N GLU A 74 -0.08 -4.05 22.23
CA GLU A 74 -0.09 -5.51 22.32
C GLU A 74 1.15 -6.17 21.68
N GLY A 75 1.98 -5.40 20.98
CA GLY A 75 3.13 -5.90 20.23
C GLY A 75 2.77 -6.62 18.95
N TRP A 76 1.57 -6.45 18.44
CA TRP A 76 1.12 -7.06 17.19
C TRP A 76 1.71 -6.33 15.98
N PRO A 77 1.99 -7.06 14.88
CA PRO A 77 2.63 -6.47 13.71
C PRO A 77 1.82 -5.35 13.06
N THR A 78 2.53 -4.36 12.53
CA THR A 78 1.93 -3.22 11.80
C THR A 78 2.74 -2.90 10.56
N THR A 79 2.10 -2.23 9.60
CA THR A 79 2.70 -1.43 8.54
C THR A 79 2.22 0.02 8.67
N TYR A 80 2.86 0.95 7.99
CA TYR A 80 2.41 2.34 7.97
C TYR A 80 2.28 2.82 6.53
N HIS A 81 1.06 3.21 6.18
CA HIS A 81 0.71 3.75 4.89
C HIS A 81 0.64 5.28 4.97
N PHE A 82 1.55 5.97 4.25
CA PHE A 82 1.57 7.43 4.21
C PHE A 82 0.54 7.96 3.20
N LEU A 83 -0.15 9.06 3.57
CA LEU A 83 -1.26 9.63 2.80
C LEU A 83 -1.07 11.13 2.46
N ASP A 84 0.14 11.67 2.58
CA ASP A 84 0.35 13.12 2.54
C ASP A 84 1.69 13.57 1.96
N VAL A 85 2.37 12.74 1.17
CA VAL A 85 3.70 13.05 0.64
C VAL A 85 3.80 12.83 -0.87
N ASN A 86 4.22 13.87 -1.59
CA ASN A 86 4.63 13.78 -2.99
C ASN A 86 6.08 13.30 -3.05
N LEU A 87 6.28 12.05 -3.42
CA LEU A 87 7.62 11.43 -3.42
C LEU A 87 8.62 12.08 -4.38
N ASP A 88 8.13 12.75 -5.42
CA ASP A 88 8.93 13.44 -6.44
C ASP A 88 9.26 14.91 -6.09
N ASP A 89 8.68 15.43 -4.99
CA ASP A 89 8.97 16.80 -4.49
C ASP A 89 9.89 16.75 -3.27
N PRO A 90 11.18 17.16 -3.41
CA PRO A 90 12.09 17.22 -2.27
C PRO A 90 11.63 18.17 -1.15
N ALA A 91 10.78 19.16 -1.46
CA ALA A 91 10.25 20.08 -0.46
C ALA A 91 9.24 19.42 0.48
N ASP A 92 8.65 18.31 0.07
CA ASP A 92 7.74 17.50 0.90
C ASP A 92 8.47 16.66 1.93
N LEU A 93 9.74 16.40 1.71
CA LEU A 93 10.60 15.63 2.62
C LEU A 93 11.39 16.55 3.55
N ASP A 94 10.74 17.62 4.03
CA ASP A 94 11.36 18.56 4.96
C ASP A 94 11.66 17.95 6.33
N ASP A 95 12.59 18.57 7.07
CA ASP A 95 13.04 18.07 8.37
C ASP A 95 11.91 17.96 9.41
N GLY A 96 10.91 18.84 9.33
CA GLY A 96 9.77 18.84 10.24
C GLY A 96 8.89 17.60 10.03
N TRP A 97 8.52 17.35 8.77
CA TRP A 97 7.73 16.18 8.40
C TRP A 97 8.49 14.88 8.68
N LEU A 98 9.74 14.78 8.27
CA LEU A 98 10.59 13.61 8.54
C LEU A 98 10.80 13.37 10.04
N SER A 99 10.86 14.41 10.86
CA SER A 99 10.92 14.27 12.33
C SER A 99 9.62 13.72 12.90
N GLY A 100 8.46 14.20 12.40
CA GLY A 100 7.16 13.68 12.76
C GLY A 100 7.00 12.22 12.37
N LEU A 101 7.42 11.85 11.14
CA LEU A 101 7.39 10.47 10.67
C LEU A 101 8.23 9.55 11.56
N ARG A 102 9.43 9.96 11.94
CA ARG A 102 10.26 9.20 12.89
C ARG A 102 9.59 9.03 14.26
N ALA A 103 8.90 10.05 14.75
CA ALA A 103 8.17 9.98 16.02
C ALA A 103 6.97 9.02 15.93
N LEU A 104 6.22 9.05 14.83
CA LEU A 104 5.10 8.15 14.58
C LEU A 104 5.59 6.69 14.45
N THR A 105 6.61 6.45 13.62
CA THR A 105 7.15 5.10 13.42
C THR A 105 7.79 4.53 14.69
N ALA A 106 8.37 5.37 15.57
CA ALA A 106 8.86 4.93 16.87
C ALA A 106 7.74 4.43 17.81
N GLN A 107 6.53 4.98 17.69
CA GLN A 107 5.37 4.53 18.44
C GLN A 107 4.72 3.28 17.83
N LEU A 108 4.52 3.30 16.53
CA LEU A 108 3.84 2.23 15.79
C LEU A 108 4.74 1.00 15.58
N ARG A 109 6.04 1.20 15.38
CA ARG A 109 7.05 0.18 15.07
C ARG A 109 6.69 -0.69 13.87
N PRO A 110 6.36 -0.06 12.72
CA PRO A 110 5.92 -0.79 11.54
C PRO A 110 7.05 -1.64 10.96
N ALA A 111 6.70 -2.76 10.33
CA ALA A 111 7.64 -3.62 9.63
C ALA A 111 8.26 -2.91 8.40
N TRP A 112 7.47 -2.09 7.73
CA TRP A 112 7.89 -1.22 6.62
C TRP A 112 6.92 -0.04 6.46
N LEU A 113 7.27 0.87 5.57
CA LEU A 113 6.42 1.95 5.09
C LEU A 113 5.89 1.59 3.70
N CYS A 114 4.68 1.98 3.40
CA CYS A 114 4.06 1.88 2.07
C CYS A 114 3.22 3.12 1.78
N GLY A 115 2.75 3.26 0.57
CA GLY A 115 1.81 4.30 0.20
C GLY A 115 1.81 4.62 -1.28
N ASP A 116 0.72 5.20 -1.73
CA ASP A 116 0.51 5.55 -3.12
C ASP A 116 1.56 6.53 -3.64
N ALA A 117 2.28 6.09 -4.67
CA ALA A 117 3.24 6.92 -5.37
C ALA A 117 2.53 7.81 -6.40
N GLY A 118 1.77 8.77 -5.90
CA GLY A 118 0.96 9.72 -6.65
C GLY A 118 1.17 11.16 -6.20
N LEU A 119 0.33 12.06 -6.72
CA LEU A 119 0.29 13.46 -6.33
C LEU A 119 -0.81 13.68 -5.29
N TRP A 120 -0.43 13.92 -4.04
CA TRP A 120 -1.33 14.09 -2.91
C TRP A 120 -1.86 15.52 -2.74
N HIS A 121 -1.10 16.51 -3.20
CA HIS A 121 -1.46 17.92 -3.11
C HIS A 121 -0.72 18.77 -4.14
N PHE A 122 -1.29 19.93 -4.48
CA PHE A 122 -0.63 20.94 -5.27
C PHE A 122 0.02 22.00 -4.37
N GLY A 123 1.31 22.21 -4.51
CA GLY A 123 2.08 23.13 -3.69
C GLY A 123 2.24 22.62 -2.27
N ARG A 124 2.12 23.48 -1.26
CA ARG A 124 2.41 23.11 0.12
C ARG A 124 1.40 22.10 0.69
N ARG A 125 1.89 21.13 1.44
CA ARG A 125 1.10 20.07 2.11
C ARG A 125 0.00 20.61 3.04
N ASP A 126 0.26 21.72 3.73
CA ASP A 126 -0.71 22.33 4.64
C ASP A 126 -2.00 22.82 3.95
N ARG A 127 -2.08 22.78 2.65
CA ARG A 127 -3.31 23.03 1.90
C ARG A 127 -4.30 21.86 1.92
N GLY A 128 -3.88 20.69 2.40
CA GLY A 128 -4.72 19.57 2.80
C GLY A 128 -5.74 19.09 1.77
N HIS A 129 -5.28 18.62 0.61
CA HIS A 129 -6.23 18.32 -0.46
C HIS A 129 -6.61 16.84 -0.58
N MET A 130 -5.79 15.92 -0.08
CA MET A 130 -5.97 14.48 -0.31
C MET A 130 -6.42 14.19 -1.75
N LEU A 131 -5.64 14.72 -2.68
CA LEU A 131 -6.04 14.74 -4.08
C LEU A 131 -5.88 13.36 -4.74
N LEU A 132 -4.82 12.65 -4.38
CA LEU A 132 -4.35 11.41 -4.94
C LEU A 132 -4.59 11.25 -6.45
N LEU A 133 -3.69 11.81 -7.23
CA LEU A 133 -3.67 11.62 -8.68
C LEU A 133 -2.52 10.70 -9.07
N PRO A 134 -2.73 9.81 -10.06
CA PRO A 134 -1.64 8.99 -10.60
C PRO A 134 -0.47 9.83 -11.09
N PRO A 135 0.78 9.32 -11.00
CA PRO A 135 1.94 10.01 -11.55
C PRO A 135 1.84 10.10 -13.07
N ILE A 136 2.60 11.04 -13.66
CA ILE A 136 2.76 11.07 -15.12
C ILE A 136 3.64 9.89 -15.51
N LEU A 137 3.11 8.97 -16.30
CA LEU A 137 3.75 7.71 -16.67
C LEU A 137 4.78 7.92 -17.80
N ILE A 138 5.89 8.59 -17.47
CA ILE A 138 7.02 8.89 -18.35
C ILE A 138 8.34 8.51 -17.64
N PRO A 139 9.41 8.20 -18.39
CA PRO A 139 10.69 7.83 -17.78
C PRO A 139 11.30 8.92 -16.89
N GLU A 140 11.07 10.18 -17.22
CA GLU A 140 11.62 11.34 -16.50
C GLU A 140 11.06 11.49 -15.08
N ALA A 141 9.86 10.96 -14.80
CA ALA A 141 9.25 10.99 -13.47
C ALA A 141 9.84 9.95 -12.50
N ILE A 142 10.54 8.92 -13.01
CA ILE A 142 11.06 7.82 -12.20
C ILE A 142 12.18 8.29 -11.26
N ALA A 143 13.16 9.03 -11.76
CA ALA A 143 14.34 9.38 -10.98
C ALA A 143 14.05 10.29 -9.78
N PRO A 144 13.21 11.34 -9.87
CA PRO A 144 12.78 12.14 -8.70
C PRO A 144 12.05 11.30 -7.66
N MET A 145 11.08 10.50 -8.07
CA MET A 145 10.29 9.65 -7.17
C MET A 145 11.17 8.59 -6.47
N ALA A 146 12.09 7.96 -7.21
CA ALA A 146 13.07 7.04 -6.64
C ALA A 146 14.00 7.74 -5.62
N ALA A 147 14.32 9.01 -5.81
CA ALA A 147 15.09 9.78 -4.84
C ALA A 147 14.31 10.00 -3.54
N GLY A 148 13.00 10.29 -3.63
CA GLY A 148 12.11 10.41 -2.47
C GLY A 148 12.02 9.10 -1.67
N LEU A 149 11.81 7.98 -2.34
CA LEU A 149 11.78 6.65 -1.69
C LEU A 149 13.08 6.36 -0.94
N ARG A 150 14.23 6.65 -1.55
CA ARG A 150 15.54 6.49 -0.88
C ARG A 150 15.71 7.43 0.31
N ALA A 151 15.21 8.67 0.21
CA ALA A 151 15.26 9.64 1.30
C ALA A 151 14.40 9.19 2.50
N LEU A 152 13.19 8.69 2.25
CA LEU A 152 12.34 8.11 3.29
C LEU A 152 13.00 6.91 3.98
N ARG A 153 13.56 5.99 3.20
CA ARG A 153 14.28 4.83 3.73
C ARG A 153 15.48 5.27 4.57
N ALA A 154 16.26 6.23 4.11
CA ALA A 154 17.40 6.76 4.86
C ALA A 154 16.97 7.44 6.17
N ALA A 155 15.85 8.18 6.15
CA ALA A 155 15.36 8.92 7.31
C ALA A 155 14.77 8.02 8.41
N THR A 156 14.17 6.88 8.03
CA THR A 156 13.43 6.01 8.95
C THR A 156 14.19 4.72 9.30
N GLY A 157 15.08 4.26 8.42
CA GLY A 157 15.71 2.95 8.54
C GLY A 157 14.79 1.79 8.15
N LEU A 158 13.61 2.07 7.58
CA LEU A 158 12.63 1.07 7.17
C LEU A 158 12.62 0.92 5.66
N GLU A 159 12.22 -0.24 5.15
CA GLU A 159 11.90 -0.40 3.73
C GLU A 159 10.70 0.48 3.38
N VAL A 160 10.63 0.95 2.13
CA VAL A 160 9.55 1.83 1.65
C VAL A 160 9.03 1.27 0.35
N LEU A 161 7.78 0.85 0.33
CA LEU A 161 7.11 0.22 -0.80
C LEU A 161 6.21 1.25 -1.50
N PRO A 162 6.54 1.69 -2.73
CA PRO A 162 5.61 2.50 -3.49
C PRO A 162 4.44 1.63 -3.96
N GLU A 163 3.24 2.20 -3.86
CA GLU A 163 2.00 1.62 -4.34
C GLU A 163 1.56 2.26 -5.65
N ASN A 164 0.96 1.45 -6.54
CA ASN A 164 0.29 1.94 -7.73
C ASN A 164 -1.06 2.58 -7.36
N PRO A 165 -1.25 3.90 -7.56
CA PRO A 165 -2.42 4.60 -7.08
C PRO A 165 -3.68 4.35 -7.93
N PRO A 166 -4.89 4.56 -7.36
CA PRO A 166 -6.14 4.53 -8.09
C PRO A 166 -6.24 5.68 -9.09
N GLY A 167 -7.17 5.58 -10.04
CA GLY A 167 -7.44 6.70 -10.91
C GLY A 167 -8.43 6.40 -12.03
N ALA A 168 -9.15 7.43 -12.43
CA ALA A 168 -10.03 7.42 -13.59
C ALA A 168 -9.30 7.82 -14.90
N ALA A 169 -8.15 8.48 -14.77
CA ALA A 169 -7.35 8.95 -15.91
C ALA A 169 -5.86 8.81 -15.61
N PHE A 170 -5.13 8.29 -16.59
CA PHE A 170 -3.69 8.08 -16.51
C PHE A 170 -3.00 8.79 -17.68
N VAL A 171 -2.02 9.63 -17.38
CA VAL A 171 -1.29 10.45 -18.34
C VAL A 171 0.09 9.86 -18.62
N GLY A 172 0.46 9.79 -19.89
CA GLY A 172 1.77 9.29 -20.34
C GLY A 172 1.71 7.99 -21.13
N PRO A 173 2.76 7.65 -21.87
CA PRO A 173 2.78 6.49 -22.77
C PRO A 173 3.17 5.17 -22.08
N MET A 174 3.80 5.21 -20.90
CA MET A 174 4.24 3.99 -20.24
C MET A 174 3.05 3.20 -19.70
N HIS A 175 3.21 1.89 -19.66
CA HIS A 175 2.30 1.04 -18.88
C HIS A 175 2.59 1.24 -17.39
N LEU A 176 1.56 1.19 -16.54
CA LEU A 176 1.69 1.37 -15.08
C LEU A 176 2.72 0.42 -14.48
N LEU A 177 2.66 -0.86 -14.84
CA LEU A 177 3.58 -1.88 -14.33
C LEU A 177 5.02 -1.67 -14.79
N ASP A 178 5.25 -1.17 -16.02
CA ASP A 178 6.60 -0.82 -16.49
C ASP A 178 7.16 0.36 -15.69
N PHE A 179 6.31 1.35 -15.38
CA PHE A 179 6.71 2.51 -14.57
C PHE A 179 7.10 2.08 -13.16
N PHE A 180 6.23 1.31 -12.48
CA PHE A 180 6.50 0.85 -11.11
C PHE A 180 7.64 -0.15 -11.03
N GLY A 181 7.81 -1.02 -12.02
CA GLY A 181 8.96 -1.92 -12.10
C GLY A 181 10.29 -1.15 -12.18
N GLN A 182 10.37 -0.16 -13.09
CA GLN A 182 11.55 0.70 -13.20
C GLN A 182 11.76 1.58 -11.97
N LEU A 183 10.69 2.06 -11.35
CA LEU A 183 10.76 2.82 -10.09
C LEU A 183 11.38 1.97 -8.97
N ALA A 184 10.92 0.73 -8.80
CA ALA A 184 11.44 -0.17 -7.79
C ALA A 184 12.92 -0.50 -8.02
N GLU A 185 13.33 -0.70 -9.26
CA GLU A 185 14.74 -0.91 -9.61
C GLU A 185 15.58 0.35 -9.32
N ALA A 186 15.12 1.54 -9.76
CA ALA A 186 15.83 2.80 -9.54
C ALA A 186 15.94 3.19 -8.06
N ALA A 187 14.94 2.87 -7.26
CA ALA A 187 14.94 3.11 -5.81
C ALA A 187 15.65 1.99 -5.02
N ASP A 188 15.95 0.85 -5.65
CA ASP A 188 16.39 -0.39 -5.01
C ASP A 188 15.45 -0.80 -3.88
N THR A 189 14.16 -0.96 -4.18
CA THR A 189 13.11 -1.24 -3.19
C THR A 189 12.13 -2.32 -3.66
N GLY A 190 11.25 -2.76 -2.76
CA GLY A 190 10.09 -3.60 -3.05
C GLY A 190 8.92 -2.80 -3.59
N LEU A 191 7.84 -3.51 -3.87
CA LEU A 191 6.57 -2.97 -4.36
C LEU A 191 5.42 -3.42 -3.46
N LEU A 192 4.48 -2.53 -3.24
CA LEU A 192 3.11 -2.83 -2.93
C LEU A 192 2.32 -2.74 -4.24
N ILE A 193 1.51 -3.76 -4.54
CA ILE A 193 0.60 -3.74 -5.68
C ILE A 193 -0.84 -3.82 -5.18
N ASP A 194 -1.59 -2.75 -5.41
CA ASP A 194 -3.03 -2.80 -5.28
C ASP A 194 -3.65 -3.37 -6.56
N CYS A 195 -4.42 -4.45 -6.39
CA CYS A 195 -4.99 -5.21 -7.50
C CYS A 195 -6.24 -4.52 -8.08
N ALA A 196 -6.99 -3.76 -7.27
CA ALA A 196 -8.14 -2.99 -7.74
C ALA A 196 -7.68 -1.75 -8.51
N HIS A 197 -6.67 -1.03 -8.01
CA HIS A 197 -6.05 0.11 -8.71
C HIS A 197 -5.44 -0.31 -10.05
N LEU A 198 -4.78 -1.47 -10.09
CA LEU A 198 -4.27 -2.00 -11.36
C LEU A 198 -5.42 -2.30 -12.33
N TRP A 199 -6.52 -2.90 -11.84
CA TRP A 199 -7.69 -3.12 -12.68
C TRP A 199 -8.31 -1.81 -13.19
N MET A 200 -8.35 -0.75 -12.38
CA MET A 200 -8.78 0.59 -12.82
C MET A 200 -7.93 1.09 -13.99
N PHE A 201 -6.59 0.97 -13.90
CA PHE A 201 -5.68 1.32 -14.99
C PHE A 201 -5.95 0.51 -16.26
N GLN A 202 -6.00 -0.83 -16.13
CA GLN A 202 -6.22 -1.73 -17.28
C GLN A 202 -7.53 -1.39 -17.98
N ARG A 203 -8.60 -1.21 -17.20
CA ARG A 203 -9.92 -0.83 -17.74
C ARG A 203 -9.91 0.54 -18.42
N ALA A 204 -9.30 1.56 -17.80
CA ALA A 204 -9.19 2.91 -18.38
C ALA A 204 -8.42 2.92 -19.70
N ARG A 205 -7.50 1.97 -19.90
CA ARG A 205 -6.71 1.79 -21.12
C ARG A 205 -7.32 0.78 -22.11
N GLY A 206 -8.44 0.13 -21.76
CA GLY A 206 -9.05 -0.91 -22.57
C GLY A 206 -8.20 -2.17 -22.71
N LEU A 207 -7.42 -2.49 -21.68
CA LEU A 207 -6.48 -3.61 -21.65
C LEU A 207 -7.10 -4.82 -20.92
N HIS A 208 -6.49 -5.98 -21.13
CA HIS A 208 -6.83 -7.20 -20.38
C HIS A 208 -6.37 -7.06 -18.91
N PRO A 209 -7.10 -7.62 -17.91
CA PRO A 209 -6.68 -7.53 -16.50
C PRO A 209 -5.25 -7.97 -16.23
N LEU A 210 -4.77 -9.00 -16.92
CA LEU A 210 -3.43 -9.55 -16.77
C LEU A 210 -2.40 -8.96 -17.76
N GLU A 211 -2.74 -7.88 -18.47
CA GLU A 211 -1.82 -7.26 -19.41
C GLU A 211 -0.55 -6.80 -18.69
N ALA A 212 0.59 -7.10 -19.28
CA ALA A 212 1.92 -6.71 -18.81
C ALA A 212 2.37 -7.26 -17.44
N LEU A 213 1.62 -8.14 -16.80
CA LEU A 213 2.03 -8.74 -15.52
C LEU A 213 3.32 -9.58 -15.61
N ASP A 214 3.66 -10.08 -16.79
CA ASP A 214 4.92 -10.76 -17.06
C ASP A 214 6.14 -9.82 -17.10
N ARG A 215 5.90 -8.50 -17.17
CA ARG A 215 6.94 -7.46 -17.17
C ARG A 215 7.17 -6.85 -15.79
N LEU A 216 6.25 -7.07 -14.86
CA LEU A 216 6.43 -6.64 -13.47
C LEU A 216 7.54 -7.49 -12.82
N PRO A 217 8.51 -6.91 -12.10
CA PRO A 217 9.48 -7.68 -11.32
C PRO A 217 8.78 -8.30 -10.10
N LEU A 218 8.13 -9.45 -10.31
CA LEU A 218 7.30 -10.14 -9.31
C LEU A 218 8.09 -10.56 -8.06
N ASP A 219 9.39 -10.70 -8.17
CA ASP A 219 10.29 -10.95 -7.05
C ASP A 219 10.52 -9.72 -6.16
N ARG A 220 10.11 -8.52 -6.62
CA ARG A 220 10.08 -7.29 -5.82
C ARG A 220 8.74 -7.00 -5.16
N VAL A 221 7.69 -7.77 -5.45
CA VAL A 221 6.38 -7.61 -4.79
C VAL A 221 6.45 -8.17 -3.38
N ILE A 222 6.25 -7.31 -2.39
CA ILE A 222 6.30 -7.62 -0.95
C ILE A 222 4.91 -7.65 -0.35
N GLU A 223 4.02 -6.81 -0.86
CA GLU A 223 2.68 -6.61 -0.33
C GLU A 223 1.66 -6.53 -1.47
N LEU A 224 0.47 -7.05 -1.21
CA LEU A 224 -0.70 -6.91 -2.08
C LEU A 224 -1.84 -6.26 -1.30
N HIS A 225 -2.51 -5.31 -1.93
CA HIS A 225 -3.82 -4.84 -1.51
C HIS A 225 -4.92 -5.45 -2.36
N ILE A 226 -6.04 -5.77 -1.72
CA ILE A 226 -7.25 -6.30 -2.32
C ILE A 226 -8.41 -5.50 -1.76
N ALA A 227 -9.01 -4.67 -2.60
CA ALA A 227 -10.13 -3.82 -2.25
C ALA A 227 -11.35 -4.14 -3.11
N GLY A 228 -12.52 -3.82 -2.62
CA GLY A 228 -13.73 -3.73 -3.43
C GLY A 228 -13.63 -2.59 -4.42
N GLY A 229 -14.33 -2.74 -5.54
CA GLY A 229 -14.40 -1.70 -6.55
C GLY A 229 -15.81 -1.63 -7.13
N ARG A 230 -16.39 -0.44 -7.15
CA ARG A 230 -17.74 -0.23 -7.64
C ARG A 230 -17.75 0.29 -9.06
N PRO A 231 -18.28 -0.48 -10.05
CA PRO A 231 -18.49 0.04 -11.39
C PRO A 231 -19.48 1.21 -11.38
N THR A 232 -19.07 2.32 -11.96
CA THR A 232 -19.86 3.54 -12.08
C THR A 232 -19.86 4.02 -13.53
N GLU A 233 -20.82 4.87 -13.89
CA GLU A 233 -20.86 5.51 -15.18
C GLU A 233 -20.97 7.03 -14.99
N HIS A 234 -20.07 7.76 -15.63
CA HIS A 234 -20.10 9.20 -15.64
C HIS A 234 -19.97 9.70 -17.09
N GLU A 235 -21.00 10.40 -17.57
CA GLU A 235 -21.08 10.96 -18.94
C GLU A 235 -20.76 9.93 -20.05
N GLY A 236 -21.21 8.68 -19.88
CA GLY A 236 -20.96 7.59 -20.84
C GLY A 236 -19.59 6.91 -20.70
N LEU A 237 -18.78 7.33 -19.74
CA LEU A 237 -17.51 6.67 -19.39
C LEU A 237 -17.76 5.69 -18.25
N GLY A 238 -17.52 4.40 -18.50
CA GLY A 238 -17.54 3.38 -17.46
C GLY A 238 -16.26 3.44 -16.63
N LEU A 239 -16.39 3.77 -15.35
CA LEU A 239 -15.30 3.89 -14.38
C LEU A 239 -15.43 2.81 -13.31
N ILE A 240 -14.38 2.62 -12.53
CA ILE A 240 -14.41 1.88 -11.27
C ILE A 240 -14.05 2.88 -10.17
N GLU A 241 -14.91 2.99 -9.17
CA GLU A 241 -14.67 3.78 -7.98
C GLU A 241 -13.99 2.87 -6.95
N ASP A 242 -12.94 3.38 -6.36
CA ASP A 242 -12.26 2.76 -5.22
C ASP A 242 -13.08 3.04 -3.96
N ASP A 243 -13.89 2.08 -3.55
CA ASP A 243 -14.85 2.27 -2.46
C ASP A 243 -14.52 1.49 -1.19
N HIS A 244 -13.43 0.71 -1.19
CA HIS A 244 -13.04 -0.18 -0.10
C HIS A 244 -14.22 -1.04 0.40
N GLY A 245 -15.07 -1.45 -0.56
CA GLY A 245 -16.23 -2.29 -0.31
C GLY A 245 -15.87 -3.77 -0.10
N ILE A 246 -16.89 -4.55 0.22
CA ILE A 246 -16.73 -6.02 0.37
C ILE A 246 -16.88 -6.76 -0.96
N GLU A 247 -17.30 -6.09 -2.03
CA GLU A 247 -17.50 -6.70 -3.34
C GLU A 247 -16.24 -6.51 -4.21
N VAL A 248 -15.35 -7.49 -4.15
CA VAL A 248 -14.14 -7.50 -4.97
C VAL A 248 -14.47 -8.02 -6.38
N LEU A 249 -14.11 -7.25 -7.40
CA LEU A 249 -14.38 -7.60 -8.80
C LEU A 249 -13.62 -8.86 -9.24
N PRO A 250 -14.20 -9.66 -10.16
CA PRO A 250 -13.54 -10.87 -10.66
C PRO A 250 -12.15 -10.63 -11.25
N GLU A 251 -11.96 -9.49 -11.90
CA GLU A 251 -10.69 -9.11 -12.51
C GLU A 251 -9.64 -8.74 -11.47
N THR A 252 -10.04 -8.08 -10.38
CA THR A 252 -9.17 -7.83 -9.22
C THR A 252 -8.67 -9.15 -8.63
N TRP A 253 -9.55 -10.14 -8.46
CA TRP A 253 -9.16 -11.46 -8.02
C TRP A 253 -8.21 -12.17 -8.98
N GLN A 254 -8.43 -12.07 -10.30
CA GLN A 254 -7.53 -12.65 -11.31
C GLN A 254 -6.12 -12.09 -11.18
N ILE A 255 -6.01 -10.77 -10.97
CA ILE A 255 -4.72 -10.09 -10.76
C ILE A 255 -4.07 -10.59 -9.46
N ALA A 256 -4.80 -10.59 -8.35
CA ALA A 256 -4.29 -11.03 -7.04
C ALA A 256 -3.78 -12.48 -7.07
N GLU A 257 -4.57 -13.40 -7.62
CA GLU A 257 -4.19 -14.82 -7.78
C GLU A 257 -2.95 -14.98 -8.66
N HIS A 258 -2.87 -14.22 -9.78
CA HIS A 258 -1.73 -14.28 -10.69
C HIS A 258 -0.44 -13.81 -10.04
N ILE A 259 -0.48 -12.67 -9.32
CA ILE A 259 0.69 -12.09 -8.65
C ILE A 259 1.10 -12.96 -7.46
N ALA A 260 0.17 -13.32 -6.58
CA ALA A 260 0.48 -14.12 -5.40
C ALA A 260 1.16 -15.45 -5.75
N ALA A 261 0.70 -16.12 -6.82
CA ALA A 261 1.27 -17.39 -7.27
C ALA A 261 2.71 -17.28 -7.82
N ARG A 262 3.20 -16.04 -8.13
CA ARG A 262 4.48 -15.80 -8.80
C ARG A 262 5.43 -14.89 -8.04
N SER A 263 5.01 -14.37 -6.89
CA SER A 263 5.81 -13.44 -6.06
C SER A 263 6.49 -14.19 -4.92
N PRO A 264 7.75 -14.61 -5.09
CA PRO A 264 8.43 -15.45 -4.10
C PRO A 264 8.74 -14.72 -2.79
N ASN A 265 8.70 -13.40 -2.80
CA ASN A 265 8.98 -12.55 -1.65
C ASN A 265 7.73 -11.89 -1.06
N LEU A 266 6.54 -12.34 -1.44
CA LEU A 266 5.29 -11.83 -0.87
C LEU A 266 5.25 -12.10 0.64
N LYS A 267 5.08 -11.04 1.44
CA LYS A 267 5.12 -11.04 2.90
C LYS A 267 3.77 -10.71 3.53
N ALA A 268 2.95 -9.96 2.81
CA ALA A 268 1.70 -9.43 3.32
C ALA A 268 0.63 -9.37 2.24
N VAL A 269 -0.61 -9.58 2.65
CA VAL A 269 -1.81 -9.28 1.87
C VAL A 269 -2.74 -8.48 2.76
N ILE A 270 -3.23 -7.35 2.29
CA ILE A 270 -4.23 -6.52 2.97
C ILE A 270 -5.59 -6.70 2.30
N ILE A 271 -6.63 -6.73 3.11
CA ILE A 271 -8.00 -6.51 2.64
C ILE A 271 -8.43 -5.12 3.11
N GLU A 272 -8.68 -4.24 2.16
CA GLU A 272 -9.17 -2.90 2.41
C GLU A 272 -10.70 -2.92 2.42
N CYS A 273 -11.26 -2.98 3.61
CA CYS A 273 -12.70 -3.02 3.83
C CYS A 273 -13.10 -2.33 5.14
N GLU A 274 -12.30 -1.43 5.63
CA GLU A 274 -12.40 -0.79 6.93
C GLU A 274 -13.70 -0.01 7.17
N ARG A 275 -14.38 0.38 6.09
CA ARG A 275 -15.67 1.10 6.14
C ARG A 275 -16.87 0.18 6.36
N ASN A 276 -16.65 -1.14 6.41
CA ASN A 276 -17.69 -2.15 6.51
C ASN A 276 -17.76 -2.76 7.91
N SER A 277 -18.89 -3.41 8.26
CA SER A 277 -18.97 -4.14 9.51
C SER A 277 -18.15 -5.43 9.47
N ILE A 278 -17.79 -5.94 10.66
CA ILE A 278 -17.06 -7.22 10.75
C ILE A 278 -17.85 -8.35 10.09
N GLU A 279 -19.16 -8.41 10.34
CA GLU A 279 -20.04 -9.46 9.79
C GLU A 279 -20.05 -9.43 8.26
N ALA A 280 -20.00 -8.26 7.65
CA ALA A 280 -19.91 -8.09 6.21
C ALA A 280 -18.52 -8.46 5.66
N ALA A 281 -17.47 -8.19 6.40
CA ALA A 281 -16.08 -8.44 5.97
C ALA A 281 -15.67 -9.92 6.10
N LEU A 282 -16.20 -10.68 7.07
CA LEU A 282 -15.79 -12.07 7.32
C LEU A 282 -15.86 -12.99 6.09
N PRO A 283 -16.92 -12.95 5.24
CA PRO A 283 -16.95 -13.74 4.02
C PRO A 283 -15.80 -13.40 3.05
N LEU A 284 -15.42 -12.13 2.95
CA LEU A 284 -14.33 -11.69 2.10
C LEU A 284 -12.97 -12.25 2.58
N TYR A 285 -12.72 -12.28 3.90
CA TYR A 285 -11.53 -12.94 4.47
C TYR A 285 -11.49 -14.42 4.16
N ALA A 286 -12.65 -15.11 4.25
CA ALA A 286 -12.75 -16.53 3.90
C ALA A 286 -12.50 -16.77 2.41
N GLU A 287 -13.05 -15.92 1.55
CA GLU A 287 -12.83 -15.97 0.10
C GLU A 287 -11.35 -15.73 -0.25
N CYS A 288 -10.71 -14.72 0.32
CA CYS A 288 -9.29 -14.46 0.12
C CYS A 288 -8.43 -15.68 0.48
N ARG A 289 -8.67 -16.27 1.64
CA ARG A 289 -7.97 -17.52 2.04
C ARG A 289 -8.21 -18.68 1.07
N ALA A 290 -9.42 -18.82 0.58
CA ALA A 290 -9.76 -19.88 -0.37
C ALA A 290 -9.08 -19.69 -1.74
N ARG A 291 -9.08 -18.46 -2.24
CA ARG A 291 -8.52 -18.11 -3.57
C ARG A 291 -7.01 -18.12 -3.59
N LEU A 292 -6.36 -17.48 -2.63
CA LEU A 292 -4.91 -17.42 -2.58
C LEU A 292 -4.28 -18.71 -2.04
N GLY A 293 -4.99 -19.45 -1.18
CA GLY A 293 -4.63 -20.79 -0.75
C GLY A 293 -3.18 -20.92 -0.24
N ALA A 294 -2.37 -21.74 -0.93
CA ALA A 294 -0.98 -21.95 -0.57
C ALA A 294 -0.06 -20.74 -0.86
N HIS A 295 -0.53 -19.78 -1.64
CA HIS A 295 0.22 -18.58 -2.00
C HIS A 295 0.00 -17.41 -1.03
N LEU A 296 -0.99 -17.55 -0.11
CA LEU A 296 -1.16 -16.59 0.97
C LEU A 296 0.03 -16.70 1.94
N PRO A 297 0.76 -15.59 2.22
CA PRO A 297 1.84 -15.63 3.18
C PRO A 297 1.30 -16.00 4.56
N ARG A 298 2.07 -16.76 5.32
CA ARG A 298 1.71 -17.15 6.69
C ARG A 298 2.51 -16.33 7.67
N ALA A 299 1.80 -15.65 8.55
CA ALA A 299 2.44 -14.86 9.61
C ALA A 299 3.46 -15.72 10.38
N GLU A 300 4.62 -15.15 10.63
CA GLU A 300 5.61 -15.77 11.52
C GLU A 300 5.05 -15.77 12.95
N ALA A 301 5.27 -16.86 13.67
CA ALA A 301 4.88 -16.90 15.08
C ALA A 301 5.68 -15.84 15.84
N PRO A 302 5.05 -15.10 16.77
CA PRO A 302 5.69 -14.07 17.57
C PRO A 302 6.80 -14.63 18.48
#